data_0e9b53cec09ee7b7e32cc43d12a590ce
#
_entry.id   0e9b53cec09ee7b7e32cc43d12a590ce
#
_cell.length_a   1.000
_cell.length_b   1.000
_cell.length_c   1.000
_cell.angle_alpha   90.00
_cell.angle_beta   90.00
_cell.angle_gamma   90.00
#
_symmetry.space_group_name_H-M   'P 1'
#
loop_
_entity.id
_entity.type
_entity.pdbx_description
1 polymer ?
#
loop_
_entity_poly.entity_id
_entity_poly.type
_entity_poly.pdbx_seq_one_letter_code
_entity_poly.pdbx_strand_id
1 'polypeptide(L)'
;MKKVYLVSHVQCWNDQAMDKQFQLFNTKEDAIKYKNELKNAIVEDLLDYYGAKDYDDLFNHWCEETCDYECCWGYLNEDGTHEVEIEVDELDILSWKEM
;
A
#
# COMPACT_ATOMS: atom_id res chain seq x y z
N MET A 1 -17.46 -7.90 -20.19
CA MET A 1 -16.11 -7.71 -19.69
C MET A 1 -16.18 -7.55 -18.17
N LYS A 2 -15.45 -8.37 -17.46
CA LYS A 2 -15.46 -8.32 -16.00
C LYS A 2 -14.28 -7.47 -15.50
N LYS A 3 -14.57 -6.60 -14.54
CA LYS A 3 -13.51 -5.82 -13.90
C LYS A 3 -13.17 -6.44 -12.55
N VAL A 4 -11.89 -6.50 -12.26
CA VAL A 4 -11.40 -6.88 -10.94
C VAL A 4 -10.43 -5.82 -10.46
N TYR A 5 -10.18 -5.82 -9.17
CA TYR A 5 -9.34 -4.82 -8.53
C TYR A 5 -8.19 -5.53 -7.83
N LEU A 6 -6.99 -5.17 -8.22
CA LEU A 6 -5.77 -5.77 -7.69
C LEU A 6 -5.18 -4.83 -6.64
N VAL A 7 -5.02 -5.33 -5.44
CA VAL A 7 -4.26 -4.62 -4.41
C VAL A 7 -2.87 -5.22 -4.37
N SER A 8 -1.87 -4.41 -4.63
CA SER A 8 -0.48 -4.82 -4.55
C SER A 8 0.18 -4.13 -3.36
N HIS A 9 1.07 -4.86 -2.69
CA HIS A 9 1.72 -4.41 -1.47
C HIS A 9 3.16 -4.87 -1.45
N VAL A 10 4.08 -3.93 -1.21
CA VAL A 10 5.50 -4.22 -1.08
C VAL A 10 6.08 -3.38 0.05
N GLN A 11 7.03 -3.96 0.75
CA GLN A 11 7.79 -3.26 1.79
C GLN A 11 9.27 -3.50 1.58
N CYS A 12 10.07 -2.48 1.88
CA CYS A 12 11.53 -2.58 1.87
C CYS A 12 12.05 -2.01 3.18
N TRP A 13 12.81 -2.81 3.92
CA TRP A 13 13.37 -2.41 5.20
C TRP A 13 14.88 -2.62 5.16
N ASN A 14 15.64 -1.53 5.35
CA ASN A 14 17.11 -1.57 5.39
C ASN A 14 17.71 -2.30 4.18
N ASP A 15 17.22 -1.94 2.98
CA ASP A 15 17.65 -2.52 1.70
C ASP A 15 17.25 -3.98 1.50
N GLN A 16 16.42 -4.52 2.39
CA GLN A 16 15.87 -5.87 2.22
C GLN A 16 14.44 -5.76 1.74
N ALA A 17 14.23 -5.92 0.44
CA ALA A 17 12.90 -5.88 -0.14
C ALA A 17 12.17 -7.19 0.14
N MET A 18 10.93 -7.08 0.58
CA MET A 18 10.01 -8.21 0.66
C MET A 18 9.40 -8.46 -0.71
N ASP A 19 9.01 -9.69 -0.96
CA ASP A 19 8.31 -10.01 -2.19
C ASP A 19 6.99 -9.23 -2.26
N LYS A 20 6.68 -8.75 -3.47
CA LYS A 20 5.44 -8.02 -3.70
C LYS A 20 4.27 -8.98 -3.55
N GLN A 21 3.30 -8.61 -2.75
CA GLN A 21 2.10 -9.40 -2.49
C GLN A 21 0.93 -8.84 -3.26
N PHE A 22 0.01 -9.72 -3.67
CA PHE A 22 -1.14 -9.36 -4.48
C PHE A 22 -2.41 -9.98 -3.92
N GLN A 23 -3.51 -9.21 -3.97
CA GLN A 23 -4.83 -9.71 -3.60
C GLN A 23 -5.85 -9.16 -4.58
N LEU A 24 -6.73 -10.04 -5.08
CA LEU A 24 -7.77 -9.66 -6.03
C LEU A 24 -9.11 -9.50 -5.34
N PHE A 25 -9.87 -8.50 -5.80
CA PHE A 25 -11.21 -8.21 -5.30
C PHE A 25 -12.17 -8.01 -6.46
N ASN A 26 -13.43 -8.35 -6.25
CA ASN A 26 -14.47 -8.17 -7.26
C ASN A 26 -15.01 -6.75 -7.32
N THR A 27 -14.88 -5.98 -6.27
CA THR A 27 -15.37 -4.61 -6.21
C THR A 27 -14.28 -3.66 -5.78
N LYS A 28 -14.38 -2.42 -6.25
CA LYS A 28 -13.45 -1.37 -5.85
C LYS A 28 -13.57 -1.08 -4.35
N GLU A 29 -14.78 -1.11 -3.82
CA GLU A 29 -15.00 -0.85 -2.40
C GLU A 29 -14.25 -1.83 -1.50
N ASP A 30 -14.30 -3.12 -1.83
CA ASP A 30 -13.60 -4.14 -1.06
C ASP A 30 -12.10 -3.99 -1.17
N ALA A 31 -11.60 -3.65 -2.36
CA ALA A 31 -10.17 -3.42 -2.57
C ALA A 31 -9.66 -2.24 -1.74
N ILE A 32 -10.40 -1.14 -1.75
CA ILE A 32 -10.03 0.06 -0.98
C ILE A 32 -10.10 -0.22 0.51
N LYS A 33 -11.11 -0.95 0.95
CA LYS A 33 -11.23 -1.34 2.35
C LYS A 33 -10.01 -2.16 2.80
N TYR A 34 -9.62 -3.12 1.99
CA TYR A 34 -8.43 -3.95 2.26
C TYR A 34 -7.16 -3.09 2.27
N LYS A 35 -6.99 -2.20 1.30
CA LYS A 35 -5.87 -1.26 1.25
C LYS A 35 -5.79 -0.45 2.53
N ASN A 36 -6.93 0.07 3.01
CA ASN A 36 -6.98 0.87 4.23
C ASN A 36 -6.67 0.05 5.48
N GLU A 37 -7.11 -1.20 5.54
CA GLU A 37 -6.78 -2.10 6.64
C GLU A 37 -5.27 -2.39 6.68
N LEU A 38 -4.66 -2.63 5.52
CA LEU A 38 -3.22 -2.81 5.42
C LEU A 38 -2.48 -1.53 5.86
N LYS A 39 -2.92 -0.39 5.36
CA LYS A 39 -2.34 0.90 5.72
C LYS A 39 -2.37 1.09 7.23
N ASN A 40 -3.52 0.86 7.86
CA ASN A 40 -3.67 1.08 9.29
C ASN A 40 -2.75 0.17 10.10
N ALA A 41 -2.64 -1.09 9.72
CA ALA A 41 -1.75 -2.04 10.38
C ALA A 41 -0.28 -1.60 10.24
N ILE A 42 0.11 -1.19 9.05
CA ILE A 42 1.48 -0.73 8.80
C ILE A 42 1.77 0.56 9.55
N VAL A 43 0.82 1.49 9.58
CA VAL A 43 0.97 2.74 10.31
C VAL A 43 1.16 2.47 11.80
N GLU A 44 0.39 1.56 12.38
CA GLU A 44 0.57 1.19 13.79
C GLU A 44 2.00 0.69 14.06
N ASP A 45 2.51 -0.16 13.18
CA ASP A 45 3.88 -0.66 13.30
C ASP A 45 4.91 0.46 13.18
N LEU A 46 4.69 1.39 12.26
CA LEU A 46 5.58 2.54 12.07
C LEU A 46 5.54 3.49 13.25
N LEU A 47 4.36 3.73 13.83
CA LEU A 47 4.23 4.56 15.01
C LEU A 47 5.04 3.99 16.17
N ASP A 48 4.94 2.70 16.37
CA ASP A 48 5.69 2.01 17.41
C ASP A 48 7.20 2.04 17.15
N TYR A 49 7.59 1.76 15.91
CA TYR A 49 9.00 1.73 15.52
C TYR A 49 9.69 3.08 15.69
N TYR A 50 9.04 4.16 15.29
CA TYR A 50 9.61 5.51 15.39
C TYR A 50 9.28 6.23 16.69
N GLY A 51 8.45 5.63 17.56
CA GLY A 51 8.00 6.28 18.76
C GLY A 51 7.13 7.50 18.49
N ALA A 52 6.44 7.52 17.35
CA ALA A 52 5.55 8.61 16.99
C ALA A 52 4.24 8.52 17.76
N LYS A 53 3.65 9.67 18.10
CA LYS A 53 2.42 9.73 18.89
C LYS A 53 1.18 9.42 18.06
N ASP A 54 1.20 9.87 16.81
CA ASP A 54 0.07 9.74 15.90
C ASP A 54 0.56 9.84 14.45
N TYR A 55 -0.38 9.79 13.54
CA TYR A 55 -0.10 9.82 12.10
C TYR A 55 0.59 11.14 11.69
N ASP A 56 0.15 12.27 12.25
CA ASP A 56 0.76 13.56 11.93
C ASP A 56 2.21 13.64 12.39
N ASP A 57 2.50 13.09 13.56
CA ASP A 57 3.88 13.02 14.07
C ASP A 57 4.76 12.16 13.17
N LEU A 58 4.17 11.10 12.59
CA LEU A 58 4.87 10.22 11.66
C LEU A 58 5.31 10.97 10.40
N PHE A 59 4.57 11.99 9.98
CA PHE A 59 4.94 12.81 8.80
C PHE A 59 6.32 13.43 8.92
N ASN A 60 6.81 13.64 10.12
CA ASN A 60 8.15 14.19 10.32
C ASN A 60 9.26 13.26 9.82
N HIS A 61 8.92 11.99 9.55
CA HIS A 61 9.85 10.99 9.05
C HIS A 61 9.64 10.68 7.57
N TRP A 62 8.69 11.37 6.91
CA TRP A 62 8.37 11.12 5.51
C TRP A 62 9.22 11.98 4.59
N CYS A 63 9.46 11.47 3.40
CA CYS A 63 10.03 12.31 2.36
C CYS A 63 8.91 12.81 1.43
N GLU A 64 9.28 13.73 0.53
CA GLU A 64 8.33 14.41 -0.34
C GLU A 64 7.61 13.47 -1.33
N GLU A 65 8.18 12.30 -1.59
CA GLU A 65 7.63 11.36 -2.57
C GLU A 65 6.55 10.45 -1.99
N THR A 66 6.30 10.56 -0.70
CA THR A 66 5.24 9.79 -0.05
C THR A 66 3.87 10.23 -0.58
N CYS A 67 3.03 9.28 -0.92
CA CYS A 67 1.68 9.55 -1.44
C CYS A 67 0.61 8.96 -0.51
N ASP A 68 -0.56 9.61 -0.52
CA ASP A 68 -1.70 9.14 0.26
C ASP A 68 -2.99 9.51 -0.49
N TYR A 69 -3.42 8.59 -1.35
CA TYR A 69 -4.61 8.76 -2.18
C TYR A 69 -5.56 7.59 -1.98
N GLU A 70 -6.76 7.69 -2.55
CA GLU A 70 -7.76 6.63 -2.44
C GLU A 70 -7.24 5.29 -2.92
N CYS A 71 -6.55 5.29 -4.07
CA CYS A 71 -6.07 4.05 -4.71
C CYS A 71 -4.60 3.76 -4.47
N CYS A 72 -3.91 4.56 -3.67
CA CYS A 72 -2.53 4.27 -3.34
C CYS A 72 -2.14 4.89 -2.01
N TRP A 73 -1.23 4.24 -1.34
CA TRP A 73 -0.59 4.79 -0.16
C TRP A 73 0.87 4.37 -0.18
N GLY A 74 1.75 5.33 0.01
CA GLY A 74 3.18 5.09 0.04
C GLY A 74 3.81 5.79 1.22
N TYR A 75 4.73 5.11 1.86
CA TYR A 75 5.55 5.67 2.91
C TYR A 75 7.01 5.47 2.54
N LEU A 76 7.76 6.56 2.60
CA LEU A 76 9.20 6.52 2.41
C LEU A 76 9.80 7.40 3.50
N ASN A 77 10.63 6.84 4.36
CA ASN A 77 11.23 7.64 5.42
C ASN A 77 12.29 8.59 4.85
N GLU A 78 12.70 9.57 5.64
CA GLU A 78 13.62 10.61 5.19
C GLU A 78 14.99 10.06 4.75
N ASP A 79 15.40 8.92 5.29
CA ASP A 79 16.68 8.28 4.94
C ASP A 79 16.56 7.36 3.71
N GLY A 80 15.34 7.07 3.27
CA GLY A 80 15.11 6.15 2.16
C GLY A 80 15.34 4.69 2.52
N THR A 81 15.47 4.35 3.80
CA THR A 81 15.73 2.98 4.23
C THR A 81 14.48 2.15 4.45
N HIS A 82 13.34 2.81 4.67
CA HIS A 82 12.05 2.14 4.83
C HIS A 82 11.09 2.65 3.79
N GLU A 83 10.60 1.74 2.95
CA GLU A 83 9.66 2.08 1.89
C GLU A 83 8.50 1.10 1.93
N VAL A 84 7.28 1.62 1.83
CA VAL A 84 6.07 0.82 1.74
C VAL A 84 5.21 1.39 0.62
N GLU A 85 4.68 0.53 -0.22
CA GLU A 85 3.73 0.93 -1.25
C GLU A 85 2.54 -0.02 -1.26
N ILE A 86 1.36 0.56 -1.30
CA ILE A 86 0.10 -0.17 -1.50
C ILE A 86 -0.63 0.51 -2.64
N GLU A 87 -0.98 -0.25 -3.66
CA GLU A 87 -1.69 0.28 -4.83
C GLU A 87 -2.93 -0.56 -5.13
N VAL A 88 -3.98 0.12 -5.58
CA VAL A 88 -5.20 -0.51 -6.07
C VAL A 88 -5.31 -0.22 -7.55
N ASP A 89 -5.28 -1.27 -8.38
CA ASP A 89 -5.40 -1.16 -9.83
C ASP A 89 -6.68 -1.79 -10.31
N GLU A 90 -7.36 -1.12 -11.23
CA GLU A 90 -8.52 -1.66 -11.91
C GLU A 90 -8.04 -2.45 -13.14
N LEU A 91 -8.42 -3.70 -13.23
CA LEU A 91 -8.04 -4.56 -14.32
C LEU A 91 -9.27 -5.06 -15.06
N ASP A 92 -9.22 -4.99 -16.38
CA ASP A 92 -10.23 -5.62 -17.23
C ASP A 92 -9.80 -7.05 -17.49
N ILE A 93 -10.59 -7.99 -17.01
CA ILE A 93 -10.36 -9.39 -17.35
C ILE A 93 -11.09 -9.67 -18.63
N LEU A 94 -10.34 -9.72 -19.73
CA LEU A 94 -10.82 -10.33 -20.93
C LEU A 94 -11.12 -11.77 -20.61
N SER A 95 -12.26 -12.25 -21.08
CA SER A 95 -12.63 -13.63 -20.84
C SER A 95 -11.59 -14.55 -21.48
N TRP A 96 -10.61 -14.93 -20.71
CA TRP A 96 -9.54 -15.81 -21.16
C TRP A 96 -10.05 -17.19 -21.62
N LYS A 97 -11.30 -17.46 -21.36
CA LYS A 97 -11.97 -18.63 -21.93
C LYS A 97 -12.15 -18.53 -23.44
N GLU A 98 -12.02 -17.35 -23.99
CA GLU A 98 -12.17 -17.10 -25.41
C GLU A 98 -10.84 -17.12 -26.14
N MET A 99 -9.77 -17.32 -25.43
CA MET A 99 -8.43 -17.39 -26.02
C MET A 99 -8.09 -18.80 -26.45
#